data_3ca9904aae5969130d497790bd335be1
#
_entry.id   3ca9904aae5969130d497790bd335be1
#
_cell.length_a   1.000
_cell.length_b   1.000
_cell.length_c   1.000
_cell.angle_alpha   90.00
_cell.angle_beta   90.00
_cell.angle_gamma   90.00
#
_symmetry.space_group_name_H-M   'P 1'
#
loop_
_entity.id
_entity.type
_entity.pdbx_description
1 polymer ?
#
loop_
_entity_poly.entity_id
_entity_poly.type
_entity_poly.pdbx_seq_one_letter_code
_entity_poly.pdbx_strand_id
1 'polypeptide(L)'
;MYEGLLNNNLPARFEYISDHLLVDGAHNPDAIIELVNSLKNINKPIHVVFACFRDKNIERMLISLGEISNDIVLTTFNHNRARNEEDYFLYLGDYKFYQDYHDAIDNALNNYPDDLVLVCGSLYFAELVRSEYKNEK
;
A
#
# COMPACT_ATOMS: atom_id res chain seq x y z
N MET A 1 -9.62 13.03 -13.91
CA MET A 1 -9.75 12.76 -13.66
C MET A 1 -9.99 12.07 -13.67
N TYR A 2 -10.08 11.88 -13.85
CA TYR A 2 -10.08 11.18 -13.75
C TYR A 2 -10.92 10.59 -13.92
N GLU A 3 -11.13 10.06 -14.19
CA GLU A 3 -11.83 9.46 -14.18
C GLU A 3 -12.34 9.16 -13.54
N GLY A 4 -11.87 9.27 -13.72
CA GLY A 4 -12.44 8.69 -12.99
C GLY A 4 -13.35 9.11 -12.07
N LEU A 5 -14.12 9.54 -12.53
CA LEU A 5 -15.17 10.11 -11.74
C LEU A 5 -15.75 9.14 -10.78
N LEU A 6 -16.02 7.91 -11.23
CA LEU A 6 -16.68 6.96 -10.38
C LEU A 6 -15.83 6.58 -9.21
N ASN A 7 -14.55 6.45 -9.46
CA ASN A 7 -13.63 6.05 -8.40
C ASN A 7 -13.43 7.14 -7.37
N ASN A 8 -13.65 8.38 -7.77
CA ASN A 8 -13.45 9.49 -6.85
C ASN A 8 -14.48 9.52 -5.75
N ASN A 9 -15.58 8.81 -5.93
CA ASN A 9 -16.61 8.76 -4.91
C ASN A 9 -16.37 7.72 -3.85
N LEU A 10 -15.32 6.92 -4.01
CA LEU A 10 -15.02 5.85 -3.07
C LEU A 10 -13.73 6.18 -2.34
N PRO A 11 -13.81 6.44 -1.02
CA PRO A 11 -12.60 6.79 -0.27
C PRO A 11 -11.55 5.71 -0.40
N ALA A 12 -10.28 6.12 -0.34
CA ALA A 12 -9.15 5.21 -0.38
C ALA A 12 -9.08 4.40 -1.67
N ARG A 13 -9.56 4.97 -2.77
CA ARG A 13 -9.43 4.37 -4.10
C ARG A 13 -8.58 5.28 -4.95
N PHE A 14 -7.29 4.90 -5.11
CA PHE A 14 -6.30 5.67 -5.86
C PHE A 14 -6.33 7.12 -5.43
N GLU A 15 -6.19 7.32 -4.12
CA GLU A 15 -6.35 8.64 -3.55
C GLU A 15 -5.02 9.18 -3.06
N TYR A 16 -4.61 10.34 -3.58
CA TYR A 16 -3.41 11.00 -3.09
C TYR A 16 -3.75 11.75 -1.80
N ILE A 17 -3.12 11.34 -0.72
CA ILE A 17 -3.22 12.03 0.57
C ILE A 17 -2.35 13.28 0.54
N SER A 18 -1.21 13.17 -0.12
CA SER A 18 -0.30 14.28 -0.39
C SER A 18 0.36 13.98 -1.72
N ASP A 19 1.25 14.84 -2.15
CA ASP A 19 1.98 14.61 -3.42
C ASP A 19 2.84 13.37 -3.36
N HIS A 20 3.14 12.89 -2.16
CA HIS A 20 4.08 11.77 -1.98
C HIS A 20 3.46 10.56 -1.31
N LEU A 21 2.16 10.57 -1.02
CA LEU A 21 1.50 9.46 -0.35
C LEU A 21 0.20 9.13 -1.06
N LEU A 22 0.15 7.93 -1.65
CA LEU A 22 -1.01 7.44 -2.38
C LEU A 22 -1.57 6.22 -1.66
N VAL A 23 -2.87 6.17 -1.44
CA VAL A 23 -3.52 5.01 -0.86
C VAL A 23 -4.48 4.39 -1.86
N ASP A 24 -4.57 3.07 -1.86
CA ASP A 24 -5.51 2.34 -2.69
C ASP A 24 -5.96 1.08 -1.98
N GLY A 25 -7.25 0.80 -2.06
CA GLY A 25 -7.85 -0.34 -1.38
C GLY A 25 -7.76 -1.66 -2.11
N ALA A 26 -6.91 -1.76 -3.13
CA ALA A 26 -6.73 -3.02 -3.86
C ALA A 26 -6.35 -4.13 -2.88
N HIS A 27 -7.03 -5.27 -2.97
CA HIS A 27 -6.86 -6.34 -1.98
C HIS A 27 -6.96 -7.74 -2.60
N ASN A 28 -6.86 -7.84 -3.91
CA ASN A 28 -6.77 -9.13 -4.59
C ASN A 28 -5.89 -8.97 -5.81
N PRO A 29 -5.46 -10.08 -6.44
CA PRO A 29 -4.50 -9.98 -7.54
C PRO A 29 -4.98 -9.13 -8.70
N ASP A 30 -6.25 -9.22 -9.08
CA ASP A 30 -6.75 -8.46 -10.22
C ASP A 30 -6.74 -6.96 -9.94
N ALA A 31 -7.14 -6.56 -8.74
CA ALA A 31 -7.14 -5.15 -8.38
C ALA A 31 -5.71 -4.60 -8.28
N ILE A 32 -4.77 -5.40 -7.79
CA ILE A 32 -3.38 -4.98 -7.73
C ILE A 32 -2.82 -4.82 -9.14
N ILE A 33 -3.17 -5.71 -10.07
CA ILE A 33 -2.71 -5.56 -11.46
C ILE A 33 -3.20 -4.25 -12.05
N GLU A 34 -4.46 -3.88 -11.79
CA GLU A 34 -4.97 -2.61 -12.28
C GLU A 34 -4.22 -1.42 -11.67
N LEU A 35 -3.95 -1.51 -10.38
CA LEU A 35 -3.20 -0.46 -9.69
C LEU A 35 -1.80 -0.32 -10.28
N VAL A 36 -1.12 -1.44 -10.50
CA VAL A 36 0.21 -1.45 -11.09
C VAL A 36 0.19 -0.82 -12.48
N ASN A 37 -0.81 -1.18 -13.29
CA ASN A 37 -0.92 -0.62 -14.63
C ASN A 37 -1.12 0.90 -14.58
N SER A 38 -1.82 1.39 -13.58
CA SER A 38 -2.03 2.83 -13.43
C SER A 38 -0.76 3.57 -13.05
N LEU A 39 0.23 2.86 -12.50
CA LEU A 39 1.43 3.49 -11.97
C LEU A 39 2.68 3.21 -12.80
N LYS A 40 2.56 2.43 -13.88
CA LYS A 40 3.74 2.02 -14.64
C LYS A 40 4.52 3.17 -15.26
N ASN A 41 3.87 4.28 -15.53
CA ASN A 41 4.51 5.40 -16.23
C ASN A 41 4.90 6.54 -15.30
N ILE A 42 4.82 6.31 -14.01
CA ILE A 42 5.25 7.33 -13.05
C ILE A 42 6.77 7.48 -13.10
N ASN A 43 7.25 8.70 -13.10
CA ASN A 43 8.67 9.00 -13.25
C ASN A 43 9.40 9.16 -11.94
N LYS A 44 8.99 8.45 -10.92
CA LYS A 44 9.72 8.48 -9.65
C LYS A 44 9.65 7.11 -9.01
N PRO A 45 10.63 6.79 -8.17
CA PRO A 45 10.58 5.49 -7.47
C PRO A 45 9.34 5.39 -6.58
N ILE A 46 8.85 4.17 -6.45
CA ILE A 46 7.67 3.89 -5.63
C ILE A 46 8.10 2.98 -4.49
N HIS A 47 7.71 3.35 -3.27
CA HIS A 47 7.96 2.56 -2.08
C HIS A 47 6.62 2.05 -1.57
N VAL A 48 6.46 0.74 -1.46
CA VAL A 48 5.17 0.14 -1.16
C VAL A 48 5.13 -0.28 0.30
N VAL A 49 4.06 0.12 0.98
CA VAL A 49 3.74 -0.36 2.32
C VAL A 49 2.49 -1.23 2.19
N PHE A 50 2.65 -2.53 2.42
CA PHE A 50 1.62 -3.52 2.12
C PHE A 50 1.12 -4.18 3.40
N ALA A 51 -0.20 -4.25 3.55
CA ALA A 51 -0.83 -5.01 4.63
C ALA A 51 -2.18 -5.52 4.13
N CYS A 52 -2.60 -6.68 4.60
CA CYS A 52 -3.84 -7.28 4.15
C CYS A 52 -4.39 -8.22 5.21
N PHE A 53 -5.57 -8.79 4.94
CA PHE A 53 -6.14 -9.82 5.80
C PHE A 53 -5.44 -11.15 5.57
N ARG A 54 -5.50 -12.03 6.60
CA ARG A 54 -4.80 -13.32 6.59
C ARG A 54 -5.18 -14.24 5.45
N ASP A 55 -6.44 -14.15 4.98
CA ASP A 55 -6.96 -15.10 4.00
C ASP A 55 -6.64 -14.75 2.56
N LYS A 56 -5.83 -13.72 2.33
CA LYS A 56 -5.51 -13.29 0.97
C LYS A 56 -4.31 -14.04 0.41
N ASN A 57 -4.32 -14.22 -0.91
CA ASN A 57 -3.19 -14.82 -1.63
C ASN A 57 -2.23 -13.69 -1.97
N ILE A 58 -1.19 -13.53 -1.15
CA ILE A 58 -0.31 -12.37 -1.29
C ILE A 58 0.79 -12.57 -2.31
N GLU A 59 1.13 -13.81 -2.66
CA GLU A 59 2.25 -14.04 -3.55
C GLU A 59 2.06 -13.34 -4.88
N ARG A 60 0.89 -13.52 -5.50
CA ARG A 60 0.63 -12.88 -6.79
C ARG A 60 0.57 -11.37 -6.68
N MET A 61 0.04 -10.87 -5.57
CA MET A 61 -0.01 -9.43 -5.37
C MET A 61 1.38 -8.84 -5.24
N LEU A 62 2.26 -9.50 -4.47
CA LEU A 62 3.62 -9.00 -4.30
C LEU A 62 4.42 -9.08 -5.58
N ILE A 63 4.22 -10.14 -6.38
CA ILE A 63 4.90 -10.24 -7.66
C ILE A 63 4.51 -9.08 -8.58
N SER A 64 3.21 -8.77 -8.63
CA SER A 64 2.75 -7.66 -9.47
C SER A 64 3.31 -6.33 -8.99
N LEU A 65 3.32 -6.10 -7.68
CA LEU A 65 3.86 -4.86 -7.12
C LEU A 65 5.35 -4.74 -7.41
N GLY A 66 6.05 -5.86 -7.51
CA GLY A 66 7.46 -5.86 -7.85
C GLY A 66 7.76 -5.31 -9.23
N GLU A 67 6.75 -5.21 -10.10
CA GLU A 67 6.95 -4.63 -11.43
C GLU A 67 7.14 -3.13 -11.36
N ILE A 68 6.68 -2.47 -10.31
CA ILE A 68 6.76 -1.03 -10.18
C ILE A 68 7.60 -0.58 -8.99
N SER A 69 8.08 -1.50 -8.16
CA SER A 69 8.80 -1.11 -6.96
C SER A 69 9.87 -2.13 -6.62
N ASN A 70 11.04 -1.63 -6.22
CA ASN A 70 12.10 -2.45 -5.64
C ASN A 70 12.11 -2.38 -4.12
N ASP A 71 11.16 -1.66 -3.54
CA ASP A 71 11.12 -1.45 -2.09
C ASP A 71 9.71 -1.68 -1.60
N ILE A 72 9.42 -2.92 -1.24
CA ILE A 72 8.12 -3.32 -0.70
C ILE A 72 8.34 -3.78 0.73
N VAL A 73 7.66 -3.15 1.68
CA VAL A 73 7.71 -3.59 3.07
C VAL A 73 6.34 -4.09 3.49
N LEU A 74 6.33 -5.05 4.39
CA LEU A 74 5.12 -5.66 4.90
C LEU A 74 4.82 -5.10 6.27
N THR A 75 3.52 -4.96 6.58
CA THR A 75 3.12 -4.48 7.90
C THR A 75 1.77 -5.07 8.27
N THR A 76 1.22 -4.63 9.38
CA THR A 76 -0.06 -5.09 9.87
C THR A 76 -0.83 -3.89 10.42
N PHE A 77 -2.06 -4.12 10.84
CA PHE A 77 -2.91 -3.07 11.39
C PHE A 77 -3.85 -3.68 12.42
N ASN A 78 -4.51 -2.85 13.19
CA ASN A 78 -5.33 -3.30 14.30
C ASN A 78 -6.67 -3.84 13.82
N HIS A 79 -6.71 -5.13 13.58
CA HIS A 79 -7.93 -5.84 13.17
C HIS A 79 -7.69 -7.32 13.44
N ASN A 80 -8.73 -8.02 13.93
CA ASN A 80 -8.54 -9.41 14.32
C ASN A 80 -8.25 -10.34 13.14
N ARG A 81 -8.53 -9.91 11.92
CA ARG A 81 -8.23 -10.70 10.73
C ARG A 81 -6.99 -10.23 9.99
N ALA A 82 -6.29 -9.22 10.51
CA ALA A 82 -5.08 -8.71 9.86
C ALA A 82 -3.99 -9.77 9.84
N ARG A 83 -3.23 -9.78 8.75
CA ARG A 83 -2.08 -10.67 8.63
C ARG A 83 -0.96 -10.11 9.51
N ASN A 84 -0.47 -10.92 10.42
CA ASN A 84 0.58 -10.52 11.36
C ASN A 84 1.93 -11.08 10.92
N GLU A 85 2.96 -10.76 11.69
CA GLU A 85 4.32 -11.17 11.33
C GLU A 85 4.43 -12.67 11.08
N GLU A 86 3.85 -13.48 11.96
CA GLU A 86 3.95 -14.93 11.78
C GLU A 86 3.20 -15.42 10.54
N ASP A 87 2.20 -14.68 10.10
CA ASP A 87 1.45 -15.05 8.89
C ASP A 87 2.24 -14.74 7.62
N TYR A 88 3.26 -13.90 7.72
CA TYR A 88 4.14 -13.58 6.59
C TYR A 88 5.39 -14.47 6.57
N PHE A 89 5.43 -15.50 7.39
CA PHE A 89 6.65 -16.27 7.66
C PHE A 89 7.45 -16.59 6.40
N LEU A 90 6.78 -17.03 5.33
CA LEU A 90 7.48 -17.44 4.12
C LEU A 90 8.10 -16.28 3.36
N TYR A 91 7.76 -15.06 3.71
CA TYR A 91 8.17 -13.87 2.97
C TYR A 91 9.18 -13.02 3.71
N LEU A 92 9.45 -13.32 4.98
CA LEU A 92 10.29 -12.44 5.80
C LEU A 92 11.75 -12.43 5.38
N GLY A 93 12.19 -13.44 4.64
CA GLY A 93 13.56 -13.44 4.12
C GLY A 93 13.75 -12.47 2.97
N ASP A 94 12.67 -12.12 2.27
CA ASP A 94 12.72 -11.27 1.09
C ASP A 94 12.17 -9.87 1.31
N TYR A 95 11.35 -9.69 2.36
CA TYR A 95 10.67 -8.43 2.61
C TYR A 95 10.83 -8.04 4.07
N LYS A 96 11.07 -6.76 4.30
CA LYS A 96 11.15 -6.25 5.66
C LYS A 96 9.75 -6.14 6.25
N PHE A 97 9.61 -6.37 7.55
CA PHE A 97 8.33 -6.25 8.23
C PHE A 97 8.40 -5.17 9.30
N TYR A 98 7.33 -4.38 9.38
CA TYR A 98 7.16 -3.38 10.43
C TYR A 98 5.93 -3.74 11.25
N GLN A 99 6.07 -3.80 12.56
CA GLN A 99 4.93 -4.05 13.44
C GLN A 99 3.96 -2.89 13.45
N ASP A 100 4.47 -1.67 13.36
CA ASP A 100 3.66 -0.46 13.38
C ASP A 100 3.71 0.17 11.98
N TYR A 101 2.56 0.23 11.31
CA TYR A 101 2.54 0.75 9.95
C TYR A 101 2.88 2.24 9.89
N HIS A 102 2.68 2.97 11.00
CA HIS A 102 3.10 4.37 11.02
C HIS A 102 4.61 4.48 10.83
N ASP A 103 5.35 3.57 11.48
CA ASP A 103 6.80 3.56 11.29
C ASP A 103 7.18 3.28 9.84
N ALA A 104 6.48 2.33 9.20
CA ALA A 104 6.77 2.01 7.82
C ALA A 104 6.53 3.19 6.90
N ILE A 105 5.39 3.85 7.07
CA ILE A 105 5.01 4.96 6.21
C ILE A 105 5.91 6.18 6.48
N ASP A 106 6.09 6.51 7.75
CA ASP A 106 6.87 7.70 8.10
C ASP A 106 8.33 7.53 7.70
N ASN A 107 8.86 6.33 7.87
CA ASN A 107 10.24 6.06 7.47
C ASN A 107 10.42 6.26 5.96
N ALA A 108 9.47 5.77 5.16
CA ALA A 108 9.54 5.93 3.72
C ALA A 108 9.41 7.39 3.32
N LEU A 109 8.46 8.11 3.91
CA LEU A 109 8.27 9.52 3.58
C LEU A 109 9.48 10.37 3.96
N ASN A 110 10.10 10.06 5.09
CA ASN A 110 11.24 10.84 5.56
C ASN A 110 12.54 10.53 4.82
N ASN A 111 12.73 9.26 4.47
CA ASN A 111 13.97 8.85 3.79
C ASN A 111 13.95 9.09 2.29
N TYR A 112 12.75 9.17 1.70
CA TYR A 112 12.60 9.33 0.26
C TYR A 112 11.60 10.45 -0.03
N PRO A 113 11.94 11.69 0.37
CA PRO A 113 10.95 12.79 0.33
C PRO A 113 10.50 13.18 -1.08
N ASP A 114 11.24 12.78 -2.10
CA ASP A 114 10.84 13.11 -3.47
C ASP A 114 10.17 11.95 -4.19
N ASP A 115 10.08 10.80 -3.55
CA ASP A 115 9.52 9.62 -4.17
C ASP A 115 8.05 9.45 -3.79
N LEU A 116 7.41 8.41 -4.31
CA LEU A 116 6.02 8.12 -4.01
C LEU A 116 5.93 6.94 -3.05
N VAL A 117 5.17 7.09 -1.97
CA VAL A 117 4.85 6.01 -1.05
C VAL A 117 3.44 5.53 -1.37
N LEU A 118 3.32 4.22 -1.65
CA LEU A 118 2.05 3.59 -1.99
C LEU A 118 1.61 2.66 -0.88
N VAL A 119 0.42 2.88 -0.35
CA VAL A 119 -0.19 2.04 0.68
C VAL A 119 -1.29 1.24 0.03
N CYS A 120 -1.24 -0.10 0.14
CA CYS A 120 -2.25 -0.95 -0.48
C CYS A 120 -2.29 -2.32 0.19
N GLY A 121 -3.21 -3.17 -0.28
CA GLY A 121 -3.37 -4.54 0.18
C GLY A 121 -4.71 -4.79 0.87
N SER A 122 -5.37 -3.75 1.35
CA SER A 122 -6.64 -3.87 2.06
C SER A 122 -7.35 -2.53 2.04
N LEU A 123 -8.64 -2.58 1.75
CA LEU A 123 -9.44 -1.35 1.82
C LEU A 123 -9.49 -0.83 3.27
N TYR A 124 -9.62 -1.74 4.23
CA TYR A 124 -9.65 -1.34 5.63
C TYR A 124 -8.37 -0.61 6.02
N PHE A 125 -7.23 -1.17 5.64
CA PHE A 125 -5.93 -0.55 5.91
C PHE A 125 -5.80 0.80 5.22
N ALA A 126 -6.17 0.86 3.95
CA ALA A 126 -6.10 2.11 3.19
C ALA A 126 -6.96 3.19 3.83
N GLU A 127 -8.14 2.83 4.33
CA GLU A 127 -9.01 3.80 4.98
C GLU A 127 -8.44 4.29 6.30
N LEU A 128 -7.80 3.42 7.06
CA LEU A 128 -7.13 3.83 8.29
C LEU A 128 -6.06 4.87 7.99
N VAL A 129 -5.22 4.58 7.02
CA VAL A 129 -4.14 5.48 6.66
C VAL A 129 -4.71 6.81 6.15
N ARG A 130 -5.72 6.73 5.32
CA ARG A 130 -6.36 7.93 4.79
C ARG A 130 -6.86 8.81 5.91
N SER A 131 -7.56 8.23 6.88
CA SER A 131 -8.16 9.04 7.95
C SER A 131 -7.08 9.66 8.84
N GLU A 132 -6.01 8.94 9.08
CA GLU A 132 -4.97 9.42 9.98
C GLU A 132 -4.04 10.43 9.34
N TYR A 133 -3.64 10.18 8.09
CA TYR A 133 -2.67 11.04 7.44
C TYR A 133 -3.30 12.24 6.75
N LYS A 134 -4.53 12.11 6.31
CA LYS A 134 -5.21 13.23 5.70
C LYS A 134 -5.55 14.31 6.73
N ASN A 135 -5.77 13.89 7.97
CA ASN A 135 -6.14 14.83 9.03
C ASN A 135 -4.95 15.50 9.69
N GLU A 136 -3.75 15.13 9.31
CA GLU A 136 -2.56 15.71 9.93
C GLU A 136 -2.15 17.03 9.32
N LYS A 137 -2.91 17.52 8.40
CA LYS A 137 -2.57 18.80 7.79
C LYS A 137 -2.82 19.97 8.74
#